data_3a6d1e8e84209d79d15b591cb0577bf7
#
_entry.id   3a6d1e8e84209d79d15b591cb0577bf7
#
_cell.length_a   1.000
_cell.length_b   1.000
_cell.length_c   1.000
_cell.angle_alpha   90.00
_cell.angle_beta   90.00
_cell.angle_gamma   90.00
#
_symmetry.space_group_name_H-M   'P 1'
#
loop_
_entity.id
_entity.type
_entity.pdbx_description
1 polymer ?
#
loop_
_entity_poly.entity_id
_entity_poly.type
_entity_poly.pdbx_seq_one_letter_code
_entity_poly.pdbx_strand_id
1 'polypeptide(L)'
;MKTNRRKFIETSFAGAIGASITGCASSQGQNINDKYSLADTILKQAVLKQELFSEPVKIETLELLRRNNNFLCRVRSKDGAEGISVANDAQMISLWPVFMNRLQPYFPGKDARNLESLLEEVYVYQSNYKMQSLALWVPLATIEFAILDMLGKIAGKSIGELIGQIHNPEIAVYQANGEREITAELTVEHLIRDVTETGAKALKLKVGGRMSNNYE
;
A
#
# COMPACT_ATOMS: atom_id res chain seq x y z
N MET A 1 -6.69 27.27 -18.76
CA MET A 1 -7.30 27.43 -17.42
C MET A 1 -7.36 26.04 -16.78
N LYS A 2 -6.49 25.73 -15.82
CA LYS A 2 -6.52 24.44 -15.10
C LYS A 2 -7.62 24.51 -14.03
N THR A 3 -8.73 23.85 -14.28
CA THR A 3 -9.81 23.72 -13.29
C THR A 3 -9.40 22.64 -12.30
N ASN A 4 -9.13 23.02 -11.08
CA ASN A 4 -8.79 22.13 -9.99
C ASN A 4 -10.03 21.30 -9.61
N ARG A 5 -9.91 19.98 -9.41
CA ARG A 5 -10.99 19.06 -8.99
C ARG A 5 -11.84 19.60 -7.82
N ARG A 6 -11.22 20.37 -6.94
CA ARG A 6 -11.85 21.03 -5.80
C ARG A 6 -12.90 22.06 -6.22
N LYS A 7 -12.61 22.92 -7.22
CA LYS A 7 -13.58 23.89 -7.75
C LYS A 7 -14.78 23.24 -8.45
N PHE A 8 -14.58 22.06 -9.06
CA PHE A 8 -15.67 21.32 -9.68
C PHE A 8 -16.67 20.79 -8.62
N ILE A 9 -16.17 20.28 -7.49
CA ILE A 9 -17.02 19.79 -6.40
C ILE A 9 -17.76 20.95 -5.71
N GLU A 10 -17.09 22.07 -5.45
CA GLU A 10 -17.71 23.26 -4.84
C GLU A 10 -18.84 23.84 -5.70
N THR A 11 -18.67 23.85 -7.04
CA THR A 11 -19.70 24.37 -7.97
C THR A 11 -20.89 23.43 -8.12
N SER A 12 -20.70 22.12 -7.94
CA SER A 12 -21.79 21.12 -8.03
C SER A 12 -22.69 21.09 -6.78
N PHE A 13 -22.19 21.52 -5.63
CA PHE A 13 -22.99 21.59 -4.39
C PHE A 13 -23.77 22.89 -4.18
N ALA A 14 -23.43 23.95 -4.89
CA ALA A 14 -24.11 25.23 -4.76
C ALA A 14 -25.50 25.29 -5.45
N GLY A 15 -25.88 24.26 -6.20
CA GLY A 15 -27.11 24.20 -6.98
C GLY A 15 -28.31 23.45 -6.39
N ALA A 16 -28.18 22.84 -5.23
CA ALA A 16 -29.16 21.82 -4.77
C ALA A 16 -29.75 22.00 -3.36
N ILE A 17 -29.63 23.16 -2.69
CA ILE A 17 -30.30 23.35 -1.40
C ILE A 17 -31.08 24.68 -1.39
N GLY A 18 -32.28 24.62 -1.92
CA GLY A 18 -33.35 25.59 -1.71
C GLY A 18 -34.63 24.84 -1.34
N ALA A 19 -34.74 24.28 -0.12
CA ALA A 19 -36.02 23.97 0.49
C ALA A 19 -35.82 23.79 2.00
N SER A 20 -36.45 24.67 2.73
CA SER A 20 -36.76 24.76 4.14
C SER A 20 -36.76 23.46 4.95
N ILE A 21 -35.95 23.43 6.04
CA ILE A 21 -36.33 22.71 7.27
C ILE A 21 -36.06 23.65 8.44
N THR A 22 -37.12 24.21 9.00
CA THR A 22 -37.14 24.84 10.33
C THR A 22 -37.22 23.77 11.39
N GLY A 23 -36.28 23.79 12.34
CA GLY A 23 -36.46 23.25 13.68
C GLY A 23 -35.75 21.96 14.01
N CYS A 24 -34.59 22.04 14.63
CA CYS A 24 -34.29 21.37 15.88
C CYS A 24 -32.95 21.86 16.46
N ALA A 25 -32.93 21.98 17.78
CA ALA A 25 -32.02 22.68 18.63
C ALA A 25 -30.50 22.32 18.48
N SER A 26 -29.69 23.33 18.60
CA SER A 26 -28.36 23.45 19.21
C SER A 26 -27.62 22.15 19.60
N SER A 27 -26.83 21.64 18.69
CA SER A 27 -25.54 21.05 19.01
C SER A 27 -24.47 22.02 18.45
N GLN A 28 -23.49 22.38 19.26
CA GLN A 28 -22.42 23.31 18.91
C GLN A 28 -21.84 22.92 17.55
N GLY A 29 -22.15 23.72 16.53
CA GLY A 29 -21.61 23.58 15.19
C GLY A 29 -20.10 23.85 15.25
N GLN A 30 -19.31 22.80 15.41
CA GLN A 30 -17.92 22.87 15.00
C GLN A 30 -17.94 23.28 13.53
N ASN A 31 -17.31 24.42 13.25
CA ASN A 31 -17.29 25.00 11.92
C ASN A 31 -16.76 23.96 10.93
N ILE A 32 -17.57 23.56 9.95
CA ILE A 32 -17.21 22.53 8.94
C ILE A 32 -15.89 22.90 8.27
N ASN A 33 -15.65 24.20 8.07
CA ASN A 33 -14.39 24.72 7.52
C ASN A 33 -13.17 24.40 8.42
N ASP A 34 -13.32 24.35 9.73
CA ASP A 34 -12.19 24.04 10.63
C ASP A 34 -11.79 22.56 10.52
N LYS A 35 -12.77 21.66 10.34
CA LYS A 35 -12.49 20.22 10.13
C LYS A 35 -11.77 19.97 8.81
N TYR A 36 -12.15 20.66 7.75
CA TYR A 36 -11.47 20.53 6.44
C TYR A 36 -10.08 21.17 6.46
N SER A 37 -9.90 22.31 7.14
CA SER A 37 -8.59 22.96 7.29
C SER A 37 -7.60 22.08 8.06
N LEU A 38 -8.06 21.38 9.10
CA LEU A 38 -7.26 20.42 9.83
C LEU A 38 -6.86 19.21 8.95
N ALA A 39 -7.82 18.64 8.24
CA ALA A 39 -7.56 17.55 7.30
C ALA A 39 -6.55 17.96 6.22
N ASP A 40 -6.72 19.14 5.63
CA ASP A 40 -5.78 19.69 4.64
C ASP A 40 -4.38 19.92 5.21
N THR A 41 -4.28 20.28 6.47
CA THR A 41 -2.99 20.46 7.16
C THR A 41 -2.30 19.11 7.38
N ILE A 42 -3.06 18.10 7.82
CA ILE A 42 -2.56 16.73 8.00
C ILE A 42 -2.11 16.13 6.67
N LEU A 43 -2.91 16.29 5.61
CA LEU A 43 -2.60 15.77 4.27
C LEU A 43 -1.38 16.43 3.60
N LYS A 44 -0.91 17.55 4.12
CA LYS A 44 0.33 18.21 3.64
C LYS A 44 1.59 17.72 4.36
N GLN A 45 1.43 17.02 5.47
CA GLN A 45 2.57 16.49 6.20
C GLN A 45 3.14 15.29 5.46
N ALA A 46 4.48 15.20 5.40
CA ALA A 46 5.14 14.02 4.90
C ALA A 46 4.85 12.83 5.83
N VAL A 47 4.54 11.68 5.24
CA VAL A 47 4.30 10.44 6.00
C VAL A 47 5.63 9.83 6.43
N LEU A 48 6.62 9.80 5.52
CA LEU A 48 7.95 9.34 5.85
C LEU A 48 8.69 10.36 6.71
N LYS A 49 9.21 9.93 7.85
CA LYS A 49 10.01 10.74 8.76
C LYS A 49 11.41 10.98 8.20
N GLN A 50 11.55 12.02 7.37
CA GLN A 50 12.81 12.35 6.72
C GLN A 50 13.91 12.77 7.69
N GLU A 51 13.54 13.27 8.87
CA GLU A 51 14.47 13.66 9.94
C GLU A 51 15.31 12.50 10.50
N LEU A 52 14.92 11.25 10.21
CA LEU A 52 15.71 10.07 10.56
C LEU A 52 16.96 9.90 9.69
N PHE A 53 17.09 10.66 8.62
CA PHE A 53 18.17 10.52 7.64
C PHE A 53 18.93 11.84 7.48
N SER A 54 20.16 11.92 8.02
CA SER A 54 21.00 13.12 7.93
C SER A 54 21.47 13.40 6.49
N GLU A 55 21.68 12.36 5.70
CA GLU A 55 22.23 12.45 4.34
C GLU A 55 21.27 11.86 3.29
N PRO A 56 21.36 12.28 2.02
CA PRO A 56 20.58 11.70 0.94
C PRO A 56 20.85 10.22 0.76
N VAL A 57 19.79 9.41 0.69
CA VAL A 57 19.86 7.97 0.42
C VAL A 57 19.65 7.73 -1.08
N LYS A 58 20.73 7.77 -1.85
CA LYS A 58 20.67 7.62 -3.32
C LYS A 58 20.52 6.15 -3.71
N ILE A 59 19.45 5.83 -4.43
CA ILE A 59 19.24 4.51 -5.01
C ILE A 59 20.28 4.28 -6.11
N GLU A 60 21.06 3.22 -6.00
CA GLU A 60 22.01 2.79 -7.01
C GLU A 60 21.40 1.79 -7.99
N THR A 61 20.82 0.71 -7.43
CA THR A 61 20.20 -0.35 -8.22
C THR A 61 18.80 -0.72 -7.70
N LEU A 62 17.97 -1.12 -8.63
CA LEU A 62 16.66 -1.71 -8.39
C LEU A 62 16.53 -2.94 -9.27
N GLU A 63 16.29 -4.09 -8.68
CA GLU A 63 16.29 -5.38 -9.38
C GLU A 63 15.02 -6.18 -9.04
N LEU A 64 14.49 -6.87 -10.05
CA LEU A 64 13.48 -7.90 -9.85
C LEU A 64 14.13 -9.26 -10.05
N LEU A 65 14.29 -10.00 -8.98
CA LEU A 65 14.82 -11.35 -8.97
C LEU A 65 13.68 -12.34 -9.10
N ARG A 66 13.89 -13.40 -9.90
CA ARG A 66 12.87 -14.43 -10.14
C ARG A 66 13.46 -15.82 -9.94
N ARG A 67 12.73 -16.64 -9.18
CA ARG A 67 12.99 -18.08 -9.08
C ARG A 67 11.66 -18.82 -9.27
N ASN A 68 11.52 -19.55 -10.36
CA ASN A 68 10.25 -20.16 -10.79
C ASN A 68 9.17 -19.07 -10.94
N ASN A 69 8.11 -19.15 -10.14
CA ASN A 69 7.02 -18.15 -10.10
C ASN A 69 7.12 -17.18 -8.93
N ASN A 70 8.18 -17.25 -8.12
CA ASN A 70 8.38 -16.35 -6.99
C ASN A 70 9.23 -15.15 -7.43
N PHE A 71 8.82 -13.96 -7.01
CA PHE A 71 9.48 -12.71 -7.34
C PHE A 71 9.90 -11.96 -6.09
N LEU A 72 11.09 -11.41 -6.12
CA LEU A 72 11.68 -10.62 -5.04
C LEU A 72 12.26 -9.34 -5.62
N CYS A 73 11.88 -8.20 -5.06
CA CYS A 73 12.51 -6.93 -5.38
C CYS A 73 13.67 -6.69 -4.44
N ARG A 74 14.79 -6.24 -5.00
CA ARG A 74 15.98 -5.81 -4.26
C ARG A 74 16.34 -4.38 -4.67
N VAL A 75 16.49 -3.51 -3.70
CA VAL A 75 17.00 -2.15 -3.88
C VAL A 75 18.31 -1.99 -3.14
N ARG A 76 19.27 -1.25 -3.72
CA ARG A 76 20.53 -0.90 -3.05
C ARG A 76 20.79 0.58 -3.16
N SER A 77 21.31 1.16 -2.08
CA SER A 77 21.83 2.52 -2.08
C SER A 77 23.26 2.55 -2.54
N LYS A 78 23.74 3.74 -2.94
CA LYS A 78 25.15 3.97 -3.28
C LYS A 78 26.11 3.64 -2.13
N ASP A 79 25.63 3.76 -0.91
CA ASP A 79 26.41 3.49 0.31
C ASP A 79 26.35 2.01 0.73
N GLY A 80 25.75 1.16 -0.11
CA GLY A 80 25.70 -0.30 0.07
C GLY A 80 24.58 -0.82 0.95
N ALA A 81 23.67 0.02 1.46
CA ALA A 81 22.49 -0.47 2.16
C ALA A 81 21.55 -1.20 1.19
N GLU A 82 20.90 -2.26 1.67
CA GLU A 82 20.05 -3.12 0.86
C GLU A 82 18.67 -3.29 1.49
N GLY A 83 17.62 -3.17 0.68
CA GLY A 83 16.26 -3.50 1.04
C GLY A 83 15.66 -4.55 0.12
N ILE A 84 14.76 -5.35 0.67
CA ILE A 84 14.15 -6.50 -0.01
C ILE A 84 12.66 -6.52 0.27
N SER A 85 11.88 -6.85 -0.76
CA SER A 85 10.46 -7.14 -0.62
C SER A 85 10.06 -8.37 -1.44
N VAL A 86 9.06 -9.09 -0.96
CA VAL A 86 8.44 -10.20 -1.70
C VAL A 86 7.24 -9.66 -2.46
N ALA A 87 7.16 -9.95 -3.76
CA ALA A 87 6.05 -9.54 -4.60
C ALA A 87 4.81 -10.44 -4.37
N ASN A 88 3.66 -9.95 -4.83
CA ASN A 88 2.50 -10.82 -5.03
C ASN A 88 2.73 -11.67 -6.29
N ASP A 89 3.22 -12.89 -6.11
CA ASP A 89 3.64 -13.77 -7.20
C ASP A 89 2.53 -14.07 -8.20
N ALA A 90 1.31 -14.30 -7.72
CA ALA A 90 0.15 -14.60 -8.56
C ALA A 90 -0.17 -13.48 -9.57
N GLN A 91 0.13 -12.25 -9.22
CA GLN A 91 -0.08 -11.09 -10.09
C GLN A 91 1.22 -10.71 -10.82
N MET A 92 2.36 -10.78 -10.14
CA MET A 92 3.65 -10.38 -10.71
C MET A 92 4.04 -11.25 -11.91
N ILE A 93 3.60 -12.51 -11.99
CA ILE A 93 3.82 -13.38 -13.15
C ILE A 93 3.35 -12.75 -14.47
N SER A 94 2.32 -11.91 -14.43
CA SER A 94 1.81 -11.16 -15.58
C SER A 94 2.27 -9.71 -15.64
N LEU A 95 2.74 -9.17 -14.52
CA LEU A 95 3.04 -7.73 -14.36
C LEU A 95 4.55 -7.41 -14.33
N TRP A 96 5.43 -8.42 -14.31
CA TRP A 96 6.88 -8.20 -14.30
C TRP A 96 7.38 -7.33 -15.46
N PRO A 97 6.77 -7.31 -16.68
CA PRO A 97 7.23 -6.41 -17.74
C PRO A 97 6.99 -4.93 -17.40
N VAL A 98 5.91 -4.62 -16.65
CA VAL A 98 5.63 -3.26 -16.16
C VAL A 98 6.71 -2.84 -15.16
N PHE A 99 7.07 -3.73 -14.25
CA PHE A 99 8.17 -3.51 -13.32
C PHE A 99 9.47 -3.18 -14.07
N MET A 100 9.91 -4.05 -14.98
CA MET A 100 11.21 -3.97 -15.64
C MET A 100 11.31 -2.82 -16.64
N ASN A 101 10.27 -2.63 -17.46
CA ASN A 101 10.35 -1.71 -18.59
C ASN A 101 9.93 -0.28 -18.25
N ARG A 102 9.10 -0.11 -17.20
CA ARG A 102 8.55 1.19 -16.86
C ARG A 102 9.00 1.70 -15.50
N LEU A 103 8.96 0.86 -14.46
CA LEU A 103 9.21 1.31 -13.09
C LEU A 103 10.70 1.27 -12.75
N GLN A 104 11.36 0.17 -13.00
CA GLN A 104 12.77 -0.01 -12.68
C GLN A 104 13.68 1.11 -13.21
N PRO A 105 13.57 1.58 -14.46
CA PRO A 105 14.47 2.60 -14.98
C PRO A 105 14.31 3.99 -14.34
N TYR A 106 13.21 4.21 -13.63
CA TYR A 106 12.91 5.51 -13.04
C TYR A 106 13.69 5.78 -11.74
N PHE A 107 13.90 4.76 -10.91
CA PHE A 107 14.38 4.92 -9.53
C PHE A 107 15.90 5.15 -9.37
N PRO A 108 16.81 4.59 -10.20
CA PRO A 108 18.26 4.80 -10.02
C PRO A 108 18.63 6.29 -10.02
N GLY A 109 19.49 6.67 -9.08
CA GLY A 109 19.92 8.06 -8.86
C GLY A 109 18.96 8.92 -8.05
N LYS A 110 17.73 8.47 -7.81
CA LYS A 110 16.76 9.17 -6.98
C LYS A 110 17.10 9.07 -5.50
N ASP A 111 16.60 10.02 -4.72
CA ASP A 111 16.73 10.01 -3.26
C ASP A 111 15.55 9.29 -2.63
N ALA A 112 15.82 8.14 -2.00
CA ALA A 112 14.79 7.30 -1.38
C ALA A 112 14.01 8.00 -0.26
N ARG A 113 14.57 9.06 0.35
CA ARG A 113 13.86 9.86 1.38
C ARG A 113 12.65 10.59 0.82
N ASN A 114 12.61 10.83 -0.48
CA ASN A 114 11.50 11.49 -1.18
C ASN A 114 10.49 10.46 -1.69
N LEU A 115 10.30 9.34 -1.00
CA LEU A 115 9.52 8.19 -1.47
C LEU A 115 8.12 8.58 -1.96
N GLU A 116 7.39 9.41 -1.20
CA GLU A 116 6.03 9.86 -1.56
C GLU A 116 6.01 10.54 -2.92
N SER A 117 6.90 11.51 -3.13
CA SER A 117 7.04 12.22 -4.41
C SER A 117 7.43 11.26 -5.54
N LEU A 118 8.31 10.29 -5.28
CA LEU A 118 8.74 9.30 -6.27
C LEU A 118 7.58 8.40 -6.71
N LEU A 119 6.67 8.03 -5.80
CA LEU A 119 5.50 7.23 -6.11
C LEU A 119 4.50 8.00 -6.98
N GLU A 120 4.34 9.30 -6.75
CA GLU A 120 3.48 10.16 -7.57
C GLU A 120 4.11 10.44 -8.95
N GLU A 121 5.39 10.78 -8.99
CA GLU A 121 6.11 11.09 -10.21
C GLU A 121 6.19 9.90 -11.17
N VAL A 122 6.46 8.69 -10.66
CA VAL A 122 6.56 7.49 -11.50
C VAL A 122 5.22 7.13 -12.16
N TYR A 123 4.10 7.52 -11.56
CA TYR A 123 2.76 7.35 -12.15
C TYR A 123 2.62 8.04 -13.51
N VAL A 124 3.28 9.19 -13.69
CA VAL A 124 3.24 9.95 -14.95
C VAL A 124 4.49 9.77 -15.82
N TYR A 125 5.51 9.10 -15.30
CA TYR A 125 6.77 8.90 -15.99
C TYR A 125 6.59 8.13 -17.31
N GLN A 126 7.10 8.69 -18.42
CA GLN A 126 7.08 8.13 -19.77
C GLN A 126 5.72 7.54 -20.20
N SER A 127 4.62 8.19 -19.83
CA SER A 127 3.30 7.67 -20.11
C SER A 127 2.32 8.76 -20.53
N ASN A 128 1.86 8.71 -21.78
CA ASN A 128 0.69 9.47 -22.25
C ASN A 128 -0.60 8.86 -21.71
N TYR A 129 -0.66 7.52 -21.64
CA TYR A 129 -1.77 6.77 -21.09
C TYR A 129 -1.33 6.19 -19.74
N LYS A 130 -1.91 6.70 -18.67
CA LYS A 130 -1.57 6.29 -17.32
C LYS A 130 -2.07 4.88 -17.05
N MET A 131 -1.18 3.99 -16.65
CA MET A 131 -1.58 2.70 -16.10
C MET A 131 -2.27 2.92 -14.75
N GLN A 132 -3.27 2.11 -14.45
CA GLN A 132 -4.05 2.22 -13.23
C GLN A 132 -4.27 0.84 -12.59
N SER A 133 -4.85 0.85 -11.40
CA SER A 133 -5.25 -0.35 -10.68
C SER A 133 -4.07 -1.31 -10.48
N LEU A 134 -4.35 -2.60 -10.41
CA LEU A 134 -3.35 -3.63 -10.12
C LEU A 134 -2.16 -3.64 -11.08
N ALA A 135 -2.35 -3.23 -12.33
CA ALA A 135 -1.28 -3.21 -13.33
C ALA A 135 -0.12 -2.29 -12.94
N LEU A 136 -0.39 -1.19 -12.24
CA LEU A 136 0.64 -0.27 -11.75
C LEU A 136 0.96 -0.53 -10.27
N TRP A 137 -0.08 -0.61 -9.43
CA TRP A 137 0.12 -0.57 -7.98
C TRP A 137 0.78 -1.82 -7.41
N VAL A 138 0.58 -3.01 -8.01
CA VAL A 138 1.24 -4.22 -7.53
C VAL A 138 2.77 -4.16 -7.75
N PRO A 139 3.28 -3.88 -8.95
CA PRO A 139 4.72 -3.71 -9.15
C PRO A 139 5.29 -2.54 -8.35
N LEU A 140 4.56 -1.42 -8.25
CA LEU A 140 5.03 -0.23 -7.54
C LEU A 140 5.10 -0.46 -6.03
N ALA A 141 4.08 -1.09 -5.42
CA ALA A 141 4.10 -1.45 -4.01
C ALA A 141 5.27 -2.40 -3.67
N THR A 142 5.61 -3.31 -4.58
CA THR A 142 6.77 -4.18 -4.41
C THR A 142 8.07 -3.36 -4.32
N ILE A 143 8.22 -2.31 -5.13
CA ILE A 143 9.37 -1.38 -5.06
C ILE A 143 9.33 -0.56 -3.76
N GLU A 144 8.18 0.00 -3.44
CA GLU A 144 7.97 0.81 -2.24
C GLU A 144 8.38 0.06 -0.96
N PHE A 145 7.91 -1.18 -0.79
CA PHE A 145 8.29 -1.99 0.37
C PHE A 145 9.79 -2.32 0.42
N ALA A 146 10.45 -2.54 -0.72
CA ALA A 146 11.89 -2.74 -0.75
C ALA A 146 12.65 -1.46 -0.34
N ILE A 147 12.19 -0.28 -0.78
CA ILE A 147 12.77 1.01 -0.36
C ILE A 147 12.53 1.24 1.13
N LEU A 148 11.33 0.99 1.66
CA LEU A 148 11.02 1.12 3.08
C LEU A 148 11.86 0.16 3.95
N ASP A 149 12.08 -1.07 3.49
CA ASP A 149 12.97 -2.02 4.17
C ASP A 149 14.42 -1.52 4.22
N MET A 150 14.92 -0.97 3.11
CA MET A 150 16.25 -0.35 3.07
C MET A 150 16.35 0.83 4.03
N LEU A 151 15.38 1.75 4.00
CA LEU A 151 15.34 2.91 4.87
C LEU A 151 15.23 2.51 6.35
N GLY A 152 14.44 1.50 6.65
CA GLY A 152 14.31 0.94 8.00
C GLY A 152 15.63 0.40 8.53
N LYS A 153 16.39 -0.31 7.70
CA LYS A 153 17.72 -0.83 8.05
C LYS A 153 18.72 0.29 8.27
N ILE A 154 18.72 1.34 7.44
CA ILE A 154 19.58 2.52 7.61
C ILE A 154 19.28 3.23 8.92
N ALA A 155 17.99 3.45 9.24
CA ALA A 155 17.56 4.16 10.45
C ALA A 155 17.57 3.28 11.71
N GLY A 156 17.72 1.95 11.59
CA GLY A 156 17.53 1.01 12.70
C GLY A 156 16.10 1.02 13.24
N LYS A 157 15.10 1.21 12.36
CA LYS A 157 13.68 1.38 12.67
C LYS A 157 12.80 0.42 11.89
N SER A 158 11.68 0.03 12.49
CA SER A 158 10.61 -0.66 11.76
C SER A 158 9.92 0.27 10.79
N ILE A 159 9.24 -0.28 9.77
CA ILE A 159 8.43 0.53 8.83
C ILE A 159 7.39 1.36 9.60
N GLY A 160 6.75 0.78 10.63
CA GLY A 160 5.80 1.51 11.45
C GLY A 160 6.40 2.74 12.14
N GLU A 161 7.66 2.66 12.58
CA GLU A 161 8.37 3.81 13.17
C GLU A 161 8.82 4.83 12.13
N LEU A 162 9.09 4.41 10.88
CA LEU A 162 9.44 5.32 9.78
C LEU A 162 8.25 6.23 9.38
N ILE A 163 7.02 5.73 9.46
CA ILE A 163 5.82 6.41 8.95
C ILE A 163 4.84 6.85 10.05
N GLY A 164 5.09 6.51 11.32
CA GLY A 164 4.15 6.86 12.38
C GLY A 164 4.65 6.49 13.78
N GLN A 165 3.70 6.22 14.65
CA GLN A 165 3.92 5.69 15.98
C GLN A 165 3.33 4.28 16.08
N ILE A 166 4.02 3.39 16.79
CA ILE A 166 3.49 2.07 17.07
C ILE A 166 2.55 2.19 18.27
N HIS A 167 1.25 2.19 17.99
CA HIS A 167 0.22 2.24 19.03
C HIS A 167 -0.10 0.89 19.65
N ASN A 168 0.03 -0.18 18.88
CA ASN A 168 -0.22 -1.54 19.33
C ASN A 168 0.91 -2.47 18.83
N PRO A 169 1.92 -2.73 19.68
CA PRO A 169 3.05 -3.59 19.30
C PRO A 169 2.68 -5.07 19.24
N GLU A 170 1.59 -5.46 19.88
CA GLU A 170 1.10 -6.84 19.93
C GLU A 170 -0.24 -6.97 19.23
N ILE A 171 -0.26 -7.57 18.04
CA ILE A 171 -1.47 -7.79 17.26
C ILE A 171 -1.81 -9.28 17.29
N ALA A 172 -3.02 -9.60 17.77
CA ALA A 172 -3.53 -10.95 17.72
C ALA A 172 -3.77 -11.38 16.27
N VAL A 173 -3.26 -12.55 15.90
CA VAL A 173 -3.45 -13.12 14.57
C VAL A 173 -4.42 -14.31 14.63
N TYR A 174 -5.14 -14.52 13.54
CA TYR A 174 -5.98 -15.70 13.36
C TYR A 174 -5.35 -16.68 12.38
N GLN A 175 -5.65 -17.97 12.57
CA GLN A 175 -5.32 -18.98 11.59
C GLN A 175 -6.34 -18.96 10.45
N ALA A 176 -5.88 -18.89 9.20
CA ALA A 176 -6.74 -18.90 8.04
C ALA A 176 -6.52 -20.17 7.19
N ASN A 177 -7.61 -20.85 6.77
CA ASN A 177 -7.45 -21.87 5.74
C ASN A 177 -7.32 -21.22 4.36
N GLY A 178 -6.44 -21.79 3.52
CA GLY A 178 -6.23 -21.37 2.12
C GLY A 178 -7.05 -22.17 1.12
N GLU A 179 -7.47 -23.36 1.50
CA GLU A 179 -8.07 -24.36 0.64
C GLU A 179 -9.59 -24.19 0.53
N ARG A 180 -10.14 -24.42 -0.66
CA ARG A 180 -11.57 -24.30 -0.93
C ARG A 180 -12.18 -25.51 -1.64
N GLU A 181 -11.32 -26.44 -2.11
CA GLU A 181 -11.70 -27.56 -2.98
C GLU A 181 -11.48 -28.91 -2.29
N ILE A 182 -11.39 -28.88 -0.97
CA ILE A 182 -11.32 -30.08 -0.11
C ILE A 182 -12.62 -30.27 0.67
N THR A 183 -12.84 -31.48 1.15
CA THR A 183 -14.02 -31.78 1.97
C THR A 183 -14.05 -31.00 3.27
N ALA A 184 -15.20 -30.87 3.91
CA ALA A 184 -15.32 -30.18 5.18
C ALA A 184 -14.51 -30.87 6.28
N GLU A 185 -14.51 -32.22 6.27
CA GLU A 185 -13.77 -33.05 7.24
C GLU A 185 -12.27 -32.80 7.14
N LEU A 186 -11.72 -32.79 5.91
CA LEU A 186 -10.29 -32.51 5.67
C LEU A 186 -9.94 -31.06 6.05
N THR A 187 -10.85 -30.12 5.79
CA THR A 187 -10.67 -28.72 6.20
C THR A 187 -10.53 -28.62 7.72
N VAL A 188 -11.39 -29.32 8.47
CA VAL A 188 -11.37 -29.33 9.95
C VAL A 188 -10.08 -29.99 10.46
N GLU A 189 -9.66 -31.11 9.87
CA GLU A 189 -8.42 -31.79 10.23
C GLU A 189 -7.20 -30.88 10.07
N HIS A 190 -7.07 -30.21 8.91
CA HIS A 190 -5.98 -29.27 8.64
C HIS A 190 -6.00 -28.09 9.62
N LEU A 191 -7.16 -27.53 9.91
CA LEU A 191 -7.29 -26.43 10.86
C LEU A 191 -6.93 -26.83 12.30
N ILE A 192 -7.34 -28.01 12.74
CA ILE A 192 -6.97 -28.50 14.07
C ILE A 192 -5.46 -28.66 14.19
N ARG A 193 -4.82 -29.23 13.17
CA ARG A 193 -3.35 -29.34 13.11
C ARG A 193 -2.71 -27.95 13.18
N ASP A 194 -3.11 -27.05 12.30
CA ASP A 194 -2.51 -25.71 12.16
C ASP A 194 -2.70 -24.88 13.45
N VAL A 195 -3.87 -24.98 14.09
CA VAL A 195 -4.12 -24.31 15.38
C VAL A 195 -3.27 -24.89 16.50
N THR A 196 -3.10 -26.21 16.49
CA THR A 196 -2.26 -26.89 17.49
C THR A 196 -0.81 -26.45 17.35
N GLU A 197 -0.31 -26.33 16.12
CA GLU A 197 1.06 -25.91 15.83
C GLU A 197 1.30 -24.42 16.12
N THR A 198 0.33 -23.55 15.77
CA THR A 198 0.49 -22.09 15.87
C THR A 198 0.01 -21.50 17.19
N GLY A 199 -0.82 -22.24 17.94
CA GLY A 199 -1.49 -21.74 19.15
C GLY A 199 -2.52 -20.63 18.88
N ALA A 200 -2.96 -20.46 17.63
CA ALA A 200 -3.93 -19.43 17.24
C ALA A 200 -5.27 -19.60 17.97
N LYS A 201 -5.83 -18.51 18.48
CA LYS A 201 -7.09 -18.49 19.24
C LYS A 201 -8.28 -18.04 18.43
N ALA A 202 -8.08 -17.67 17.16
CA ALA A 202 -9.12 -17.25 16.25
C ALA A 202 -8.92 -17.90 14.88
N LEU A 203 -10.01 -18.17 14.17
CA LEU A 203 -10.01 -18.84 12.88
C LEU A 203 -10.74 -18.00 11.83
N LYS A 204 -10.23 -18.06 10.59
CA LYS A 204 -10.93 -17.57 9.41
C LYS A 204 -11.14 -18.71 8.44
N LEU A 205 -12.39 -19.08 8.21
CA LEU A 205 -12.77 -20.13 7.29
C LEU A 205 -13.21 -19.55 5.95
N LYS A 206 -12.79 -20.19 4.87
CA LYS A 206 -13.34 -19.99 3.54
C LYS A 206 -14.34 -21.12 3.28
N VAL A 207 -15.60 -20.76 3.07
CA VAL A 207 -16.67 -21.70 2.76
C VAL A 207 -17.10 -21.58 1.31
N GLY A 208 -17.52 -22.69 0.71
CA GLY A 208 -17.93 -22.79 -0.69
C GLY A 208 -16.75 -22.92 -1.66
N GLY A 209 -17.01 -23.49 -2.84
CA GLY A 209 -16.06 -23.61 -3.93
C GLY A 209 -15.72 -22.27 -4.60
N ARG A 210 -14.81 -22.28 -5.56
CA ARG A 210 -14.57 -21.11 -6.42
C ARG A 210 -15.76 -20.92 -7.37
N MET A 211 -16.11 -19.67 -7.65
CA MET A 211 -17.22 -19.37 -8.58
C MET A 211 -17.02 -19.99 -9.96
N SER A 212 -15.78 -20.21 -10.40
CA SER A 212 -15.46 -20.89 -11.65
C SER A 212 -15.90 -22.35 -11.70
N ASN A 213 -16.12 -23.00 -10.56
CA ASN A 213 -16.51 -24.41 -10.50
C ASN A 213 -18.04 -24.59 -10.37
N ASN A 214 -18.81 -23.51 -10.34
CA ASN A 214 -20.28 -23.54 -10.20
C ASN A 214 -21.01 -23.35 -11.54
N TYR A 215 -20.29 -23.37 -12.68
CA TYR A 215 -20.86 -23.19 -14.03
C TYR A 215 -20.74 -24.43 -14.92
N GLU A 216 -20.42 -25.59 -14.35
CA GLU A 216 -20.49 -26.88 -15.08
C GLU A 216 -21.78 -27.62 -14.76
#